data_d1cef4f181bc261e61388f60898dbba3
#
_entry.id   d1cef4f181bc261e61388f60898dbba3
#
_cell.length_a   1.000
_cell.length_b   1.000
_cell.length_c   1.000
_cell.angle_alpha   90.00
_cell.angle_beta   90.00
_cell.angle_gamma   90.00
#
_symmetry.space_group_name_H-M   'P 1'
#
loop_
_entity.id
_entity.type
_entity.pdbx_description
1 polymer ?
#
loop_
_entity_poly.entity_id
_entity_poly.type
_entity_poly.pdbx_seq_one_letter_code
_entity_poly.pdbx_strand_id
1 'polypeptide(L)'
;LSRMAASLHRKVHIKPSDTIVFSSTPIPGNEKAVTKVINELYQQGAEVIFQDTHVSGHACQEEIKLMYALVKPKYAIPVHGEYQHLKEHEKLAESMGIPKENIFILESGDVLSIGEDNAKVTGKVPAGSVLVDGLGVGDVGNIVLRDRQNLAENGIIIVVLTLEKYTNQILAGPDIVTRGFVYVRESENLIDNAKEVVTEALLDILDNSTADWGKIKMVVKDSLGEYIWKTMKRSPMILPIIMEVD
;
A
#
# COMPACT_ATOMS: atom_id res chain seq x y z
N LEU A 1 14.06 -6.03 -17.85
CA LEU A 1 13.90 -7.37 -18.40
C LEU A 1 12.43 -7.64 -18.77
N SER A 2 11.41 -7.32 -17.92
CA SER A 2 9.99 -7.56 -18.22
C SER A 2 9.52 -6.98 -19.56
N ARG A 3 10.00 -5.78 -19.92
CA ARG A 3 9.68 -5.17 -21.23
C ARG A 3 10.33 -5.91 -22.42
N MET A 4 11.47 -6.56 -22.19
CA MET A 4 12.14 -7.39 -23.20
C MET A 4 11.36 -8.72 -23.35
N ALA A 5 11.01 -9.35 -22.25
CA ALA A 5 10.21 -10.56 -22.21
C ALA A 5 8.82 -10.38 -22.86
N ALA A 6 8.19 -9.25 -22.66
CA ALA A 6 6.92 -8.91 -23.30
C ALA A 6 7.04 -8.36 -24.73
N SER A 7 8.23 -8.34 -25.34
CA SER A 7 8.53 -7.76 -26.67
C SER A 7 8.21 -6.25 -26.80
N LEU A 8 8.16 -5.55 -25.66
CA LEU A 8 7.85 -4.10 -25.59
C LEU A 8 9.10 -3.20 -25.47
N HIS A 9 10.29 -3.79 -25.52
CA HIS A 9 11.52 -3.03 -25.39
C HIS A 9 11.93 -2.45 -26.74
N ARG A 10 12.18 -1.13 -26.81
CA ARG A 10 12.41 -0.40 -28.06
C ARG A 10 13.70 -0.76 -28.79
N LYS A 11 14.74 -1.24 -28.07
CA LYS A 11 16.10 -1.41 -28.61
C LYS A 11 16.60 -2.86 -28.55
N VAL A 12 15.96 -3.70 -27.75
CA VAL A 12 16.40 -5.09 -27.53
C VAL A 12 15.25 -6.03 -27.79
N HIS A 13 15.47 -7.00 -28.65
CA HIS A 13 14.52 -8.06 -28.99
C HIS A 13 15.18 -9.40 -28.67
N ILE A 14 14.48 -10.21 -27.89
CA ILE A 14 14.93 -11.56 -27.53
C ILE A 14 14.77 -12.48 -28.73
N LYS A 15 15.75 -13.33 -28.96
CA LYS A 15 15.79 -14.32 -30.06
C LYS A 15 15.90 -15.73 -29.47
N PRO A 16 15.47 -16.76 -30.20
CA PRO A 16 15.59 -18.16 -29.75
C PRO A 16 17.01 -18.63 -29.49
N SER A 17 18.01 -17.92 -29.98
CA SER A 17 19.44 -18.22 -29.75
C SER A 17 20.04 -17.50 -28.54
N ASP A 18 19.25 -16.66 -27.86
CA ASP A 18 19.74 -15.87 -26.72
C ASP A 18 19.72 -16.72 -25.45
N THR A 19 20.76 -16.57 -24.64
CA THR A 19 20.83 -17.12 -23.29
C THR A 19 20.65 -15.99 -22.28
N ILE A 20 19.67 -16.14 -21.38
CA ILE A 20 19.33 -15.15 -20.34
C ILE A 20 19.70 -15.74 -18.98
N VAL A 21 20.62 -15.09 -18.29
CA VAL A 21 21.06 -15.50 -16.95
C VAL A 21 20.43 -14.59 -15.90
N PHE A 22 19.67 -15.16 -14.98
CA PHE A 22 19.20 -14.46 -13.79
C PHE A 22 20.24 -14.59 -12.68
N SER A 23 20.93 -13.51 -12.41
CA SER A 23 21.92 -13.42 -11.31
C SER A 23 21.32 -12.78 -10.05
N SER A 24 20.03 -12.95 -9.82
CA SER A 24 19.32 -12.38 -8.68
C SER A 24 18.29 -13.36 -8.13
N THR A 25 18.11 -13.37 -6.84
CA THR A 25 17.05 -14.12 -6.17
C THR A 25 15.78 -13.25 -6.07
N PRO A 26 14.58 -13.78 -6.30
CA PRO A 26 13.34 -13.04 -6.09
C PRO A 26 13.23 -12.54 -4.65
N ILE A 27 12.84 -11.28 -4.49
CA ILE A 27 12.45 -10.77 -3.17
C ILE A 27 11.16 -11.47 -2.76
N PRO A 28 11.01 -11.91 -1.49
CA PRO A 28 9.77 -12.54 -1.02
C PRO A 28 8.52 -11.73 -1.40
N GLY A 29 7.56 -12.40 -2.03
CA GLY A 29 6.33 -11.79 -2.57
C GLY A 29 6.40 -11.43 -4.06
N ASN A 30 7.57 -11.44 -4.69
CA ASN A 30 7.74 -11.15 -6.13
C ASN A 30 7.91 -12.41 -7.00
N GLU A 31 7.82 -13.60 -6.43
CA GLU A 31 8.08 -14.88 -7.10
C GLU A 31 7.20 -15.05 -8.35
N LYS A 32 5.90 -14.72 -8.22
CA LYS A 32 4.96 -14.80 -9.36
C LYS A 32 5.34 -13.89 -10.51
N ALA A 33 5.79 -12.67 -10.20
CA ALA A 33 6.20 -11.69 -11.21
C ALA A 33 7.48 -12.13 -11.93
N VAL A 34 8.44 -12.68 -11.19
CA VAL A 34 9.68 -13.23 -11.75
C VAL A 34 9.38 -14.47 -12.61
N THR A 35 8.59 -15.41 -12.11
CA THR A 35 8.15 -16.60 -12.84
C THR A 35 7.45 -16.25 -14.15
N LYS A 36 6.60 -15.21 -14.15
CA LYS A 36 5.94 -14.72 -15.36
C LYS A 36 6.98 -14.30 -16.41
N VAL A 37 7.96 -13.49 -16.02
CA VAL A 37 9.03 -13.03 -16.92
C VAL A 37 9.83 -14.21 -17.48
N ILE A 38 10.17 -15.19 -16.64
CA ILE A 38 10.88 -16.40 -17.07
C ILE A 38 10.07 -17.16 -18.12
N ASN A 39 8.77 -17.36 -17.88
CA ASN A 39 7.88 -18.05 -18.82
C ASN A 39 7.77 -17.31 -20.17
N GLU A 40 7.66 -15.97 -20.14
CA GLU A 40 7.61 -15.15 -21.34
C GLU A 40 8.92 -15.28 -22.17
N LEU A 41 10.08 -15.37 -21.51
CA LEU A 41 11.36 -15.58 -22.19
C LEU A 41 11.45 -16.98 -22.83
N TYR A 42 11.00 -18.03 -22.13
CA TYR A 42 10.90 -19.38 -22.70
C TYR A 42 9.96 -19.43 -23.90
N GLN A 43 8.84 -18.70 -23.85
CA GLN A 43 7.89 -18.62 -24.98
C GLN A 43 8.52 -17.96 -26.22
N GLN A 44 9.52 -17.10 -26.05
CA GLN A 44 10.30 -16.52 -27.15
C GLN A 44 11.42 -17.46 -27.64
N GLY A 45 11.59 -18.61 -27.03
CA GLY A 45 12.59 -19.61 -27.38
C GLY A 45 13.98 -19.35 -26.81
N ALA A 46 14.13 -18.39 -25.91
CA ALA A 46 15.41 -18.14 -25.25
C ALA A 46 15.74 -19.24 -24.24
N GLU A 47 17.02 -19.56 -24.10
CA GLU A 47 17.52 -20.34 -22.99
C GLU A 47 17.56 -19.49 -21.71
N VAL A 48 16.95 -19.96 -20.63
CA VAL A 48 16.91 -19.22 -19.36
C VAL A 48 17.64 -20.01 -18.28
N ILE A 49 18.72 -19.43 -17.78
CA ILE A 49 19.47 -19.97 -16.64
C ILE A 49 18.99 -19.23 -15.37
N PHE A 50 18.20 -19.94 -14.58
CA PHE A 50 17.68 -19.48 -13.30
C PHE A 50 18.02 -20.53 -12.23
N GLN A 51 19.29 -20.52 -11.81
CA GLN A 51 19.82 -21.36 -10.73
C GLN A 51 20.46 -20.43 -9.70
N ASP A 52 20.97 -20.98 -8.60
CA ASP A 52 21.68 -20.24 -7.55
C ASP A 52 22.99 -19.58 -8.05
N THR A 53 22.81 -18.67 -9.00
CA THR A 53 23.90 -17.85 -9.57
C THR A 53 24.22 -16.64 -8.72
N HIS A 54 23.38 -16.33 -7.74
CA HIS A 54 23.56 -15.21 -6.84
C HIS A 54 24.30 -15.65 -5.58
N VAL A 55 25.49 -15.14 -5.40
CA VAL A 55 26.23 -15.25 -4.13
C VAL A 55 25.83 -14.05 -3.27
N SER A 56 25.31 -14.33 -2.07
CA SER A 56 24.99 -13.26 -1.11
C SER A 56 26.22 -12.44 -0.77
N GLY A 57 26.10 -11.11 -0.75
CA GLY A 57 27.15 -10.22 -0.24
C GLY A 57 27.16 -10.09 1.27
N HIS A 58 26.21 -10.74 1.97
CA HIS A 58 26.15 -10.74 3.42
C HIS A 58 27.06 -11.84 3.98
N ALA A 59 27.82 -11.51 5.04
CA ALA A 59 28.66 -12.44 5.72
C ALA A 59 27.85 -13.57 6.39
N CYS A 60 28.33 -14.80 6.31
CA CYS A 60 27.78 -15.89 7.08
C CYS A 60 28.31 -15.88 8.53
N GLN A 61 27.73 -16.73 9.40
CA GLN A 61 28.06 -16.77 10.81
C GLN A 61 29.57 -16.90 11.09
N GLU A 62 30.25 -17.78 10.38
CA GLU A 62 31.69 -18.02 10.62
C GLU A 62 32.56 -16.85 10.12
N GLU A 63 32.14 -16.16 9.06
CA GLU A 63 32.81 -14.95 8.60
C GLU A 63 32.68 -13.81 9.61
N ILE A 64 31.48 -13.64 10.22
CA ILE A 64 31.28 -12.65 11.28
C ILE A 64 32.12 -12.99 12.50
N LYS A 65 32.20 -14.26 12.93
CA LYS A 65 33.09 -14.70 14.01
C LYS A 65 34.54 -14.38 13.71
N LEU A 66 35.00 -14.64 12.49
CA LEU A 66 36.37 -14.31 12.08
C LEU A 66 36.62 -12.80 12.21
N MET A 67 35.68 -11.95 11.79
CA MET A 67 35.82 -10.51 11.93
C MET A 67 35.89 -10.09 13.39
N TYR A 68 35.07 -10.64 14.29
CA TYR A 68 35.16 -10.37 15.72
C TYR A 68 36.47 -10.82 16.31
N ALA A 69 36.96 -11.99 15.91
CA ALA A 69 38.25 -12.51 16.40
C ALA A 69 39.46 -11.65 15.97
N LEU A 70 39.42 -11.09 14.76
CA LEU A 70 40.45 -10.23 14.21
C LEU A 70 40.41 -8.80 14.78
N VAL A 71 39.21 -8.20 14.81
CA VAL A 71 39.03 -6.79 15.22
C VAL A 71 38.99 -6.63 16.73
N LYS A 72 38.47 -7.62 17.47
CA LYS A 72 38.27 -7.60 18.94
C LYS A 72 37.60 -6.31 19.42
N PRO A 73 36.38 -5.99 18.88
CA PRO A 73 35.74 -4.73 19.20
C PRO A 73 35.27 -4.69 20.65
N LYS A 74 35.26 -3.49 21.26
CA LYS A 74 34.71 -3.25 22.60
C LYS A 74 33.17 -3.30 22.57
N TYR A 75 32.56 -2.85 21.50
CA TYR A 75 31.11 -2.77 21.31
C TYR A 75 30.69 -3.47 20.04
N ALA A 76 29.48 -4.07 20.06
CA ALA A 76 28.82 -4.63 18.88
C ALA A 76 27.49 -3.93 18.62
N ILE A 77 27.25 -3.56 17.36
CA ILE A 77 26.01 -2.90 16.93
C ILE A 77 25.49 -3.65 15.70
N PRO A 78 24.67 -4.68 15.90
CA PRO A 78 24.02 -5.37 14.78
C PRO A 78 23.16 -4.41 13.98
N VAL A 79 23.34 -4.40 12.66
CA VAL A 79 22.57 -3.56 11.73
C VAL A 79 22.12 -4.37 10.52
N HIS A 80 21.11 -3.90 9.83
CA HIS A 80 20.62 -4.47 8.58
C HIS A 80 19.98 -5.85 8.74
N GLY A 81 18.68 -5.86 8.82
CA GLY A 81 17.86 -7.06 8.94
C GLY A 81 16.62 -6.82 9.79
N GLU A 82 15.83 -7.85 9.96
CA GLU A 82 14.72 -7.87 10.88
C GLU A 82 15.22 -8.05 12.32
N TYR A 83 14.40 -7.75 13.31
CA TYR A 83 14.77 -7.85 14.73
C TYR A 83 15.31 -9.24 15.11
N GLN A 84 14.74 -10.31 14.56
CA GLN A 84 15.23 -11.68 14.76
C GLN A 84 16.69 -11.85 14.33
N HIS A 85 17.07 -11.27 13.17
CA HIS A 85 18.46 -11.35 12.68
C HIS A 85 19.41 -10.59 13.59
N LEU A 86 19.00 -9.42 14.11
CA LEU A 86 19.78 -8.66 15.07
C LEU A 86 19.98 -9.42 16.37
N LYS A 87 18.95 -10.15 16.84
CA LYS A 87 19.04 -11.02 18.02
C LYS A 87 19.99 -12.21 17.83
N GLU A 88 20.00 -12.83 16.66
CA GLU A 88 20.96 -13.90 16.38
C GLU A 88 22.40 -13.36 16.31
N HIS A 89 22.59 -12.16 15.77
CA HIS A 89 23.89 -11.50 15.77
C HIS A 89 24.34 -11.12 17.20
N GLU A 90 23.42 -10.67 18.08
CA GLU A 90 23.70 -10.44 19.51
C GLU A 90 24.26 -11.70 20.17
N LYS A 91 23.58 -12.85 20.02
CA LYS A 91 24.03 -14.15 20.54
C LYS A 91 25.42 -14.53 20.02
N LEU A 92 25.64 -14.26 18.74
CA LEU A 92 26.94 -14.51 18.12
C LEU A 92 28.04 -13.65 18.75
N ALA A 93 27.79 -12.36 18.93
CA ALA A 93 28.73 -11.43 19.59
C ALA A 93 29.03 -11.83 21.04
N GLU A 94 28.00 -12.22 21.81
CA GLU A 94 28.17 -12.80 23.16
C GLU A 94 29.06 -14.03 23.14
N SER A 95 28.86 -14.95 22.17
CA SER A 95 29.67 -16.15 22.03
C SER A 95 31.14 -15.88 21.71
N MET A 96 31.43 -14.69 21.14
CA MET A 96 32.80 -14.20 20.86
C MET A 96 33.40 -13.41 22.00
N GLY A 97 32.74 -13.36 23.18
CA GLY A 97 33.25 -12.75 24.41
C GLY A 97 32.92 -11.28 24.56
N ILE A 98 32.03 -10.69 23.74
CA ILE A 98 31.59 -9.31 23.96
C ILE A 98 30.52 -9.33 25.08
N PRO A 99 30.70 -8.55 26.18
CA PRO A 99 29.70 -8.46 27.24
C PRO A 99 28.36 -7.98 26.72
N LYS A 100 27.27 -8.50 27.22
CA LYS A 100 25.91 -8.20 26.78
C LYS A 100 25.59 -6.70 26.86
N GLU A 101 26.06 -6.03 27.88
CA GLU A 101 25.93 -4.58 28.08
C GLU A 101 26.66 -3.74 27.01
N ASN A 102 27.56 -4.37 26.26
CA ASN A 102 28.31 -3.74 25.17
C ASN A 102 27.71 -4.09 23.77
N ILE A 103 26.56 -4.75 23.73
CA ILE A 103 25.87 -5.09 22.48
C ILE A 103 24.59 -4.27 22.40
N PHE A 104 24.46 -3.47 21.34
CA PHE A 104 23.33 -2.54 21.18
C PHE A 104 22.48 -2.92 19.97
N ILE A 105 21.28 -3.44 20.22
CA ILE A 105 20.26 -3.57 19.18
C ILE A 105 19.46 -2.27 19.17
N LEU A 106 19.61 -1.50 18.09
CA LEU A 106 19.02 -0.19 17.93
C LEU A 106 17.82 -0.26 16.99
N GLU A 107 16.79 0.52 17.28
CA GLU A 107 15.69 0.82 16.36
C GLU A 107 16.05 2.03 15.50
N SER A 108 15.34 2.18 14.37
CA SER A 108 15.47 3.37 13.52
C SER A 108 15.15 4.63 14.34
N GLY A 109 16.07 5.58 14.33
CA GLY A 109 15.97 6.81 15.10
C GLY A 109 16.71 6.80 16.44
N ASP A 110 17.10 5.66 16.99
CA ASP A 110 17.89 5.63 18.21
C ASP A 110 19.27 6.28 18.01
N VAL A 111 19.69 7.07 18.98
CA VAL A 111 21.00 7.72 18.99
C VAL A 111 21.87 7.04 20.02
N LEU A 112 22.89 6.31 19.56
CA LEU A 112 23.91 5.72 20.41
C LEU A 112 25.12 6.68 20.51
N SER A 113 25.43 7.12 21.73
CA SER A 113 26.64 7.87 22.00
C SER A 113 27.73 6.92 22.50
N ILE A 114 28.88 6.94 21.83
CA ILE A 114 30.05 6.12 22.19
C ILE A 114 31.15 7.07 22.63
N GLY A 115 31.59 6.93 23.86
CA GLY A 115 32.74 7.59 24.41
C GLY A 115 33.93 6.65 24.60
N GLU A 116 35.00 7.14 25.20
CA GLU A 116 36.20 6.35 25.44
C GLU A 116 35.92 5.14 26.34
N ASP A 117 35.15 5.34 27.41
CA ASP A 117 34.90 4.33 28.44
C ASP A 117 33.46 3.78 28.45
N ASN A 118 32.53 4.42 27.80
CA ASN A 118 31.12 4.01 27.84
C ASN A 118 30.41 4.19 26.49
N ALA A 119 29.36 3.42 26.33
CA ALA A 119 28.37 3.61 25.24
C ALA A 119 26.96 3.52 25.82
N LYS A 120 26.05 4.38 25.35
CA LYS A 120 24.67 4.40 25.80
C LYS A 120 23.76 5.01 24.75
N VAL A 121 22.52 4.55 24.72
CA VAL A 121 21.44 5.20 23.94
C VAL A 121 21.09 6.50 24.67
N THR A 122 21.24 7.64 23.98
CA THR A 122 21.09 8.99 24.56
C THR A 122 19.82 9.70 24.13
N GLY A 123 19.14 9.23 23.11
CA GLY A 123 17.92 9.85 22.62
C GLY A 123 17.40 9.22 21.33
N LYS A 124 16.43 9.90 20.72
CA LYS A 124 15.88 9.52 19.43
C LYS A 124 15.83 10.73 18.51
N VAL A 125 16.03 10.50 17.22
CA VAL A 125 15.76 11.46 16.14
C VAL A 125 14.56 11.00 15.33
N PRO A 126 13.83 11.89 14.64
CA PRO A 126 12.77 11.50 13.76
C PRO A 126 13.28 10.47 12.73
N ALA A 127 12.63 9.32 12.70
CA ALA A 127 12.90 8.25 11.74
C ALA A 127 11.58 7.67 11.28
N GLY A 128 11.52 7.24 10.02
CA GLY A 128 10.32 6.68 9.42
C GLY A 128 10.30 6.90 7.93
N SER A 129 9.24 6.40 7.30
CA SER A 129 9.02 6.58 5.87
C SER A 129 8.50 7.98 5.59
N VAL A 130 9.17 8.72 4.72
CA VAL A 130 8.67 9.97 4.16
C VAL A 130 8.08 9.65 2.79
N LEU A 131 6.78 9.87 2.64
CA LEU A 131 6.08 9.63 1.39
C LEU A 131 6.31 10.79 0.44
N VAL A 132 6.59 10.47 -0.82
CA VAL A 132 6.79 11.44 -1.91
C VAL A 132 5.70 11.21 -2.96
N ASP A 133 4.95 12.25 -3.28
CA ASP A 133 3.88 12.22 -4.27
C ASP A 133 4.01 13.42 -5.23
N GLY A 134 4.45 13.14 -6.45
CA GLY A 134 4.79 14.19 -7.41
C GLY A 134 5.91 15.08 -6.87
N LEU A 135 5.64 16.37 -6.69
CA LEU A 135 6.58 17.33 -6.11
C LEU A 135 6.43 17.49 -4.59
N GLY A 136 5.40 16.89 -4.00
CA GLY A 136 5.15 16.95 -2.55
C GLY A 136 6.01 15.94 -1.79
N VAL A 137 6.59 16.36 -0.68
CA VAL A 137 7.41 15.53 0.21
C VAL A 137 6.83 15.56 1.61
N GLY A 138 6.30 14.42 2.07
CA GLY A 138 5.74 14.29 3.42
C GLY A 138 4.33 14.86 3.61
N ASP A 139 3.69 15.33 2.54
CA ASP A 139 2.33 15.92 2.54
C ASP A 139 1.21 14.90 2.26
N VAL A 140 1.55 13.67 1.88
CA VAL A 140 0.60 12.58 1.66
C VAL A 140 0.38 11.82 2.96
N GLY A 141 -0.77 12.06 3.60
CA GLY A 141 -1.15 11.35 4.82
C GLY A 141 -1.87 10.01 4.56
N ASN A 142 -2.02 9.22 5.62
CA ASN A 142 -2.71 7.92 5.59
C ASN A 142 -4.16 8.01 5.07
N ILE A 143 -4.83 9.14 5.25
CA ILE A 143 -6.20 9.36 4.78
C ILE A 143 -6.23 9.35 3.25
N VAL A 144 -5.32 10.10 2.61
CA VAL A 144 -5.24 10.17 1.14
C VAL A 144 -4.88 8.82 0.54
N LEU A 145 -3.97 8.08 1.15
CA LEU A 145 -3.60 6.73 0.70
C LEU A 145 -4.77 5.75 0.80
N ARG A 146 -5.49 5.77 1.92
CA ARG A 146 -6.68 4.94 2.12
C ARG A 146 -7.79 5.28 1.10
N ASP A 147 -8.02 6.56 0.85
CA ASP A 147 -9.02 6.99 -0.13
C ASP A 147 -8.63 6.54 -1.55
N ARG A 148 -7.36 6.68 -1.93
CA ARG A 148 -6.85 6.19 -3.22
C ARG A 148 -7.00 4.67 -3.35
N GLN A 149 -6.70 3.93 -2.28
CA GLN A 149 -6.87 2.48 -2.26
C GLN A 149 -8.35 2.10 -2.44
N ASN A 150 -9.25 2.72 -1.69
CA ASN A 150 -10.68 2.46 -1.82
C ASN A 150 -11.22 2.81 -3.21
N LEU A 151 -10.80 3.94 -3.77
CA LEU A 151 -11.16 4.33 -5.15
C LEU A 151 -10.65 3.31 -6.17
N ALA A 152 -9.44 2.78 -6.00
CA ALA A 152 -8.86 1.79 -6.91
C ALA A 152 -9.58 0.42 -6.83
N GLU A 153 -9.97 0.00 -5.63
CA GLU A 153 -10.59 -1.31 -5.40
C GLU A 153 -12.11 -1.32 -5.68
N ASN A 154 -12.81 -0.27 -5.28
CA ASN A 154 -14.26 -0.23 -5.24
C ASN A 154 -14.90 0.81 -6.18
N GLY A 155 -14.12 1.82 -6.60
CA GLY A 155 -14.64 2.93 -7.39
C GLY A 155 -15.39 3.98 -6.57
N ILE A 156 -16.11 4.86 -7.28
CA ILE A 156 -16.88 5.95 -6.69
C ILE A 156 -18.32 5.99 -7.23
N ILE A 157 -19.25 6.33 -6.34
CA ILE A 157 -20.64 6.67 -6.65
C ILE A 157 -20.87 8.12 -6.21
N ILE A 158 -21.30 8.95 -7.14
CA ILE A 158 -21.68 10.33 -6.90
C ILE A 158 -23.20 10.42 -6.96
N VAL A 159 -23.80 10.95 -5.91
CA VAL A 159 -25.25 11.18 -5.84
C VAL A 159 -25.49 12.68 -5.88
N VAL A 160 -26.21 13.15 -6.89
CA VAL A 160 -26.52 14.57 -7.10
C VAL A 160 -28.00 14.79 -6.86
N LEU A 161 -28.33 15.74 -5.99
CA LEU A 161 -29.72 16.15 -5.74
C LEU A 161 -29.83 17.66 -5.57
N THR A 162 -31.00 18.20 -5.93
CA THR A 162 -31.31 19.61 -5.78
C THR A 162 -32.49 19.77 -4.83
N LEU A 163 -32.31 20.60 -3.83
CA LEU A 163 -33.33 20.93 -2.82
C LEU A 163 -33.78 22.38 -2.94
N GLU A 164 -35.02 22.60 -2.64
CA GLU A 164 -35.55 23.97 -2.40
C GLU A 164 -35.06 24.44 -1.01
N LYS A 165 -34.55 25.65 -0.97
CA LYS A 165 -33.82 26.20 0.19
C LYS A 165 -34.64 26.34 1.47
N TYR A 166 -35.88 26.65 1.36
CA TYR A 166 -36.74 26.98 2.52
C TYR A 166 -37.56 25.76 2.99
N THR A 167 -37.98 24.92 2.08
CA THR A 167 -38.86 23.79 2.38
C THR A 167 -38.09 22.46 2.41
N ASN A 168 -36.83 22.47 1.95
CA ASN A 168 -36.03 21.23 1.72
C ASN A 168 -36.69 20.22 0.75
N GLN A 169 -37.65 20.71 -0.05
CA GLN A 169 -38.31 19.83 -1.04
C GLN A 169 -37.31 19.41 -2.12
N ILE A 170 -37.35 18.13 -2.52
CA ILE A 170 -36.51 17.63 -3.61
C ILE A 170 -37.07 18.16 -4.93
N LEU A 171 -36.32 19.03 -5.61
CA LEU A 171 -36.67 19.61 -6.90
C LEU A 171 -36.18 18.77 -8.07
N ALA A 172 -35.00 18.11 -7.92
CA ALA A 172 -34.43 17.26 -8.94
C ALA A 172 -33.50 16.21 -8.33
N GLY A 173 -33.38 15.05 -8.96
CA GLY A 173 -32.57 13.93 -8.50
C GLY A 173 -33.39 12.98 -7.58
N PRO A 174 -32.69 12.04 -6.88
CA PRO A 174 -31.26 11.82 -6.91
C PRO A 174 -30.76 11.25 -8.25
N ASP A 175 -29.75 11.89 -8.83
CA ASP A 175 -29.04 11.35 -9.98
C ASP A 175 -27.77 10.63 -9.51
N ILE A 176 -27.52 9.46 -10.07
CA ILE A 176 -26.38 8.62 -9.69
C ILE A 176 -25.39 8.51 -10.84
N VAL A 177 -24.17 8.93 -10.59
CA VAL A 177 -23.04 8.80 -11.52
C VAL A 177 -21.96 7.93 -10.89
N THR A 178 -21.44 6.95 -11.63
CA THR A 178 -20.40 6.05 -11.13
C THR A 178 -19.13 6.08 -11.99
N ARG A 179 -17.97 5.83 -11.35
CA ARG A 179 -16.70 5.61 -12.04
C ARG A 179 -15.93 4.51 -11.34
N GLY A 180 -15.42 3.55 -12.12
CA GLY A 180 -14.65 2.42 -11.59
C GLY A 180 -15.44 1.46 -10.71
N PHE A 181 -16.76 1.61 -10.61
CA PHE A 181 -17.63 0.77 -9.78
C PHE A 181 -18.33 -0.33 -10.61
N VAL A 182 -19.21 0.04 -11.52
CA VAL A 182 -19.94 -0.90 -12.40
C VAL A 182 -19.95 -0.39 -13.84
N TYR A 183 -20.18 -1.32 -14.78
CA TYR A 183 -20.46 -0.95 -16.16
C TYR A 183 -21.94 -0.57 -16.29
N VAL A 184 -22.20 0.72 -16.40
CA VAL A 184 -23.56 1.30 -16.29
C VAL A 184 -24.56 0.68 -17.26
N ARG A 185 -24.14 0.39 -18.53
CA ARG A 185 -25.04 -0.19 -19.55
C ARG A 185 -25.59 -1.57 -19.19
N GLU A 186 -24.92 -2.32 -18.32
CA GLU A 186 -25.34 -3.66 -17.89
C GLU A 186 -25.93 -3.64 -16.46
N SER A 187 -26.06 -2.47 -15.87
CA SER A 187 -26.42 -2.30 -14.45
C SER A 187 -27.53 -1.27 -14.24
N GLU A 188 -28.37 -1.03 -15.25
CA GLU A 188 -29.46 -0.04 -15.18
C GLU A 188 -30.39 -0.33 -14.00
N ASN A 189 -30.84 -1.56 -13.81
CA ASN A 189 -31.69 -1.95 -12.68
C ASN A 189 -31.03 -1.67 -11.30
N LEU A 190 -29.72 -1.86 -11.19
CA LEU A 190 -29.00 -1.57 -9.95
C LEU A 190 -29.02 -0.08 -9.64
N ILE A 191 -28.82 0.76 -10.65
CA ILE A 191 -28.80 2.22 -10.51
C ILE A 191 -30.19 2.76 -10.21
N ASP A 192 -31.22 2.23 -10.85
CA ASP A 192 -32.60 2.64 -10.63
C ASP A 192 -33.07 2.26 -9.21
N ASN A 193 -32.82 1.04 -8.76
CA ASN A 193 -33.10 0.64 -7.38
C ASN A 193 -32.27 1.47 -6.37
N ALA A 194 -31.05 1.83 -6.70
CA ALA A 194 -30.22 2.69 -5.84
C ALA A 194 -30.82 4.10 -5.71
N LYS A 195 -31.40 4.65 -6.79
CA LYS A 195 -32.12 5.93 -6.75
C LYS A 195 -33.37 5.83 -5.87
N GLU A 196 -34.13 4.75 -5.98
CA GLU A 196 -35.33 4.52 -5.15
C GLU A 196 -34.96 4.47 -3.67
N VAL A 197 -33.95 3.68 -3.30
CA VAL A 197 -33.47 3.56 -1.90
C VAL A 197 -33.05 4.91 -1.33
N VAL A 198 -32.33 5.73 -2.10
CA VAL A 198 -31.91 7.06 -1.67
C VAL A 198 -33.11 7.98 -1.55
N THR A 199 -34.07 7.92 -2.47
CA THR A 199 -35.28 8.77 -2.46
C THR A 199 -36.13 8.45 -1.23
N GLU A 200 -36.42 7.17 -0.96
CA GLU A 200 -37.18 6.76 0.22
C GLU A 200 -36.51 7.20 1.53
N ALA A 201 -35.20 7.01 1.65
CA ALA A 201 -34.47 7.42 2.85
C ALA A 201 -34.44 8.94 3.03
N LEU A 202 -34.44 9.72 1.95
CA LEU A 202 -34.52 11.18 2.02
C LEU A 202 -35.93 11.65 2.41
N LEU A 203 -36.98 11.11 1.84
CA LEU A 203 -38.36 11.47 2.18
C LEU A 203 -38.65 11.26 3.66
N ASP A 204 -38.20 10.15 4.24
CA ASP A 204 -38.38 9.84 5.68
C ASP A 204 -37.77 10.90 6.60
N ILE A 205 -36.63 11.49 6.25
CA ILE A 205 -36.00 12.52 7.06
C ILE A 205 -36.51 13.93 6.79
N LEU A 206 -36.94 14.22 5.55
CA LEU A 206 -37.40 15.54 5.17
C LEU A 206 -38.80 15.82 5.69
N ASP A 207 -39.67 14.80 5.79
CA ASP A 207 -41.01 14.90 6.35
C ASP A 207 -41.00 15.17 7.90
N ASN A 208 -39.94 14.74 8.60
CA ASN A 208 -39.91 14.73 10.06
C ASN A 208 -39.11 15.84 10.73
N SER A 209 -38.35 16.65 10.00
CA SER A 209 -37.56 17.74 10.60
C SER A 209 -36.86 18.66 9.59
N THR A 210 -36.45 19.86 10.04
CA THR A 210 -35.40 20.66 9.40
C THR A 210 -34.07 19.88 9.41
N ALA A 211 -33.88 18.99 8.41
CA ALA A 211 -32.65 18.25 8.31
C ALA A 211 -31.52 19.18 7.83
N ASP A 212 -30.43 19.20 8.58
CA ASP A 212 -29.23 19.90 8.13
C ASP A 212 -28.51 19.12 7.02
N TRP A 213 -27.64 19.78 6.28
CA TRP A 213 -26.87 19.19 5.18
C TRP A 213 -26.01 18.00 5.60
N GLY A 214 -25.51 18.03 6.83
CA GLY A 214 -24.71 16.94 7.38
C GLY A 214 -25.54 15.66 7.50
N LYS A 215 -26.75 15.79 8.02
CA LYS A 215 -27.69 14.69 8.19
C LYS A 215 -28.15 14.12 6.85
N ILE A 216 -28.47 14.98 5.88
CA ILE A 216 -28.87 14.55 4.53
C ILE A 216 -27.73 13.75 3.85
N LYS A 217 -26.49 14.28 3.89
CA LYS A 217 -25.33 13.59 3.35
C LYS A 217 -25.07 12.24 4.03
N MET A 218 -25.26 12.16 5.34
CA MET A 218 -25.06 10.92 6.09
C MET A 218 -26.10 9.88 5.70
N VAL A 219 -27.37 10.24 5.64
CA VAL A 219 -28.45 9.32 5.24
C VAL A 219 -28.26 8.77 3.83
N VAL A 220 -27.88 9.64 2.87
CA VAL A 220 -27.55 9.19 1.50
C VAL A 220 -26.39 8.19 1.52
N LYS A 221 -25.34 8.44 2.30
CA LYS A 221 -24.20 7.51 2.38
C LYS A 221 -24.58 6.18 3.02
N ASP A 222 -25.33 6.23 4.11
CA ASP A 222 -25.64 5.03 4.88
C ASP A 222 -26.65 4.14 4.12
N SER A 223 -27.74 4.71 3.61
CA SER A 223 -28.78 3.96 2.86
C SER A 223 -28.22 3.33 1.59
N LEU A 224 -27.47 4.12 0.79
CA LEU A 224 -26.87 3.62 -0.43
C LEU A 224 -25.73 2.63 -0.16
N GLY A 225 -24.92 2.90 0.86
CA GLY A 225 -23.85 2.00 1.28
C GLY A 225 -24.35 0.64 1.72
N GLU A 226 -25.40 0.62 2.53
CA GLU A 226 -26.06 -0.61 2.97
C GLU A 226 -26.67 -1.39 1.81
N TYR A 227 -27.38 -0.72 0.89
CA TYR A 227 -27.94 -1.33 -0.29
C TYR A 227 -26.87 -1.97 -1.18
N ILE A 228 -25.79 -1.25 -1.51
CA ILE A 228 -24.71 -1.75 -2.35
C ILE A 228 -23.98 -2.91 -1.66
N TRP A 229 -23.74 -2.83 -0.36
CA TRP A 229 -23.14 -3.92 0.39
C TRP A 229 -24.01 -5.17 0.41
N LYS A 230 -25.31 -5.04 0.61
CA LYS A 230 -26.24 -6.18 0.60
C LYS A 230 -26.28 -6.85 -0.76
N THR A 231 -26.30 -6.04 -1.84
CA THR A 231 -26.49 -6.53 -3.21
C THR A 231 -25.19 -7.06 -3.84
N MET A 232 -24.06 -6.39 -3.61
CA MET A 232 -22.82 -6.66 -4.33
C MET A 232 -21.61 -7.01 -3.46
N LYS A 233 -21.71 -6.87 -2.13
CA LYS A 233 -20.57 -7.03 -1.19
C LYS A 233 -19.37 -6.14 -1.54
N ARG A 234 -19.63 -4.94 -2.06
CA ARG A 234 -18.65 -3.91 -2.38
C ARG A 234 -18.93 -2.64 -1.60
N SER A 235 -17.89 -1.84 -1.35
CA SER A 235 -17.99 -0.60 -0.56
C SER A 235 -17.37 0.57 -1.33
N PRO A 236 -18.00 1.05 -2.42
CA PRO A 236 -17.51 2.18 -3.18
C PRO A 236 -17.50 3.45 -2.33
N MET A 237 -16.66 4.41 -2.72
CA MET A 237 -16.73 5.74 -2.12
C MET A 237 -18.03 6.43 -2.56
N ILE A 238 -18.88 6.82 -1.61
CA ILE A 238 -20.14 7.53 -1.89
C ILE A 238 -19.95 9.01 -1.60
N LEU A 239 -20.18 9.85 -2.62
CA LEU A 239 -20.04 11.30 -2.56
C LEU A 239 -21.38 11.99 -2.84
N PRO A 240 -22.16 12.39 -1.81
CA PRO A 240 -23.36 13.17 -2.00
C PRO A 240 -23.01 14.63 -2.34
N ILE A 241 -23.60 15.13 -3.43
CA ILE A 241 -23.54 16.53 -3.87
C ILE A 241 -24.96 17.08 -3.77
N ILE A 242 -25.16 18.05 -2.89
CA ILE A 242 -26.45 18.71 -2.67
C ILE A 242 -26.35 20.12 -3.20
N MET A 243 -27.29 20.53 -4.02
CA MET A 243 -27.45 21.88 -4.54
C MET A 243 -28.72 22.48 -3.96
N GLU A 244 -28.66 23.75 -3.54
CA GLU A 244 -29.82 24.53 -3.13
C GLU A 244 -30.20 25.51 -4.24
N VAL A 245 -31.50 25.67 -4.43
CA VAL A 245 -32.07 26.64 -5.36
C VAL A 245 -33.12 27.43 -4.60
N ASP A 246 -33.13 28.77 -4.85
CA ASP A 246 -34.11 29.71 -4.31
C ASP A 246 -35.46 29.60 -5.04
#